data_e16810917abc16282db61c905783a54a
#
_entry.id   e16810917abc16282db61c905783a54a
#
_cell.length_a   1.000
_cell.length_b   1.000
_cell.length_c   1.000
_cell.angle_alpha   90.00
_cell.angle_beta   90.00
_cell.angle_gamma   90.00
#
_symmetry.space_group_name_H-M   'P 1'
#
loop_
_entity.id
_entity.type
_entity.pdbx_description
1 polymer ?
#
loop_
_entity_poly.entity_id
_entity_poly.type
_entity_poly.pdbx_seq_one_letter_code
_entity_poly.pdbx_strand_id
1 'polypeptide(L)'
;MTRRQFTALGAAGLATVGFGGRARASDSKTLRFIVRTDLRVLDPIWTTAYVSRNHGYMVFDTLFALNSKFQPQPQMVGDYSISPDKLVYRFALRPGLKFHDGQPVRGADCVASLRRWMARDGLGQALSATIDEMTGGGDASFTIRLKEPFPLLLEGLAKVSSLVPFIMPERMAKTDPFQQITDTVGSGPFKFVREEFEPGHKAVYVRNADYVPRGEPPDWASGGKVAKLDRVEWIVVAEPSTAAAALGDGEVDWWENPSPDLSRVLAANADITVVDTDPLGSMGLLRFNHQQPPFDNVNMRQAVLAVIDQAEYQTALAGDPKDWKRCALSLPAAPRWRTMRAPRR
;
A
#
# COMPACT_ATOMS: atom_id res chain seq x y z
N MET A 1 -58.60 -19.07 -51.36
CA MET A 1 -57.83 -19.52 -52.54
C MET A 1 -56.37 -19.67 -52.10
N THR A 2 -56.03 -20.82 -51.84
CA THR A 2 -55.15 -21.85 -52.39
C THR A 2 -53.67 -21.61 -52.15
N ARG A 3 -53.19 -22.46 -51.25
CA ARG A 3 -51.81 -22.93 -51.17
C ARG A 3 -51.31 -23.37 -52.55
N ARG A 4 -50.09 -23.10 -52.92
CA ARG A 4 -49.10 -24.09 -53.41
C ARG A 4 -48.00 -23.46 -54.21
N GLN A 5 -46.80 -23.97 -53.87
CA GLN A 5 -45.64 -24.12 -54.73
C GLN A 5 -44.68 -22.92 -54.86
N PHE A 6 -43.54 -23.01 -54.15
CA PHE A 6 -42.23 -22.96 -54.83
C PHE A 6 -41.25 -23.80 -54.04
N THR A 7 -41.00 -24.98 -54.54
CA THR A 7 -39.83 -25.79 -54.26
C THR A 7 -38.82 -25.50 -55.38
N ALA A 8 -37.64 -25.07 -55.11
CA ALA A 8 -36.39 -25.43 -55.85
C ALA A 8 -35.18 -24.81 -55.30
N LEU A 9 -34.26 -25.65 -54.91
CA LEU A 9 -32.76 -25.63 -55.00
C LEU A 9 -32.00 -24.35 -54.65
N GLY A 10 -31.18 -24.51 -53.64
CA GLY A 10 -30.03 -23.67 -53.36
C GLY A 10 -29.22 -24.29 -52.22
N ALA A 11 -28.48 -25.38 -52.53
CA ALA A 11 -27.40 -25.83 -51.66
C ALA A 11 -26.29 -24.77 -51.70
N ALA A 12 -26.11 -24.03 -50.64
CA ALA A 12 -24.98 -23.15 -50.47
C ALA A 12 -24.56 -23.11 -48.99
N GLY A 13 -23.47 -23.73 -48.70
CA GLY A 13 -22.47 -23.43 -47.69
C GLY A 13 -22.97 -23.01 -46.30
N LEU A 14 -23.10 -23.94 -45.36
CA LEU A 14 -22.92 -23.69 -43.95
C LEU A 14 -21.46 -23.19 -43.73
N ALA A 15 -21.25 -21.88 -43.88
CA ALA A 15 -20.14 -21.24 -43.28
C ALA A 15 -20.42 -21.22 -41.76
N THR A 16 -19.88 -22.20 -41.03
CA THR A 16 -19.71 -22.13 -39.58
C THR A 16 -18.79 -20.93 -39.32
N VAL A 17 -19.41 -19.78 -39.08
CA VAL A 17 -18.72 -18.68 -38.41
C VAL A 17 -18.42 -19.19 -37.01
N GLY A 18 -17.27 -19.84 -36.88
CA GLY A 18 -16.67 -20.11 -35.59
C GLY A 18 -16.46 -18.75 -34.93
N PHE A 19 -17.37 -18.39 -34.02
CA PHE A 19 -17.02 -17.47 -32.94
C PHE A 19 -15.93 -18.16 -32.11
N GLY A 20 -14.74 -18.26 -32.69
CA GLY A 20 -13.53 -18.39 -31.92
C GLY A 20 -13.41 -17.07 -31.18
N GLY A 21 -13.97 -17.04 -29.98
CA GLY A 21 -13.56 -16.05 -29.01
C GLY A 21 -12.03 -16.16 -28.88
N ARG A 22 -11.31 -15.34 -29.66
CA ARG A 22 -9.94 -15.04 -29.36
C ARG A 22 -10.01 -14.45 -27.97
N ALA A 23 -9.71 -15.27 -26.94
CA ALA A 23 -9.18 -14.74 -25.71
C ALA A 23 -8.11 -13.71 -26.18
N ARG A 24 -8.43 -12.44 -26.01
CA ARG A 24 -7.50 -11.35 -26.30
C ARG A 24 -6.35 -11.68 -25.38
N ALA A 25 -5.23 -12.15 -25.91
CA ALA A 25 -4.01 -12.26 -25.16
C ALA A 25 -3.86 -10.90 -24.50
N SER A 26 -4.07 -10.85 -23.19
CA SER A 26 -3.88 -9.68 -22.37
C SER A 26 -2.54 -9.13 -22.81
N ASP A 27 -2.50 -7.85 -23.16
CA ASP A 27 -1.23 -7.19 -23.47
C ASP A 27 -0.35 -7.51 -22.26
N SER A 28 0.67 -8.38 -22.44
CA SER A 28 1.32 -9.14 -21.35
C SER A 28 2.06 -8.27 -20.33
N LYS A 29 1.89 -6.95 -20.44
CA LYS A 29 2.53 -5.91 -19.66
C LYS A 29 1.58 -4.96 -18.94
N THR A 30 0.27 -5.15 -19.05
CA THR A 30 -0.74 -4.38 -18.31
C THR A 30 -1.36 -5.25 -17.23
N LEU A 31 -1.43 -4.74 -16.00
CA LEU A 31 -2.15 -5.35 -14.87
C LEU A 31 -3.43 -4.56 -14.62
N ARG A 32 -4.57 -5.21 -14.71
CA ARG A 32 -5.88 -4.70 -14.32
C ARG A 32 -6.21 -5.21 -12.92
N PHE A 33 -6.30 -4.30 -11.97
CA PHE A 33 -6.33 -4.60 -10.55
C PHE A 33 -7.56 -4.00 -9.88
N ILE A 34 -8.45 -4.83 -9.35
CA ILE A 34 -9.58 -4.35 -8.54
C ILE A 34 -9.06 -4.02 -7.14
N VAL A 35 -9.05 -2.72 -6.82
CA VAL A 35 -8.63 -2.21 -5.52
C VAL A 35 -9.72 -2.35 -4.47
N ARG A 36 -9.32 -2.45 -3.21
CA ARG A 36 -10.23 -2.57 -2.07
C ARG A 36 -11.18 -1.38 -1.91
N THR A 37 -10.72 -0.19 -2.21
CA THR A 37 -11.49 1.07 -2.06
C THR A 37 -11.05 2.08 -3.10
N ASP A 38 -11.94 3.04 -3.41
CA ASP A 38 -11.66 4.15 -4.31
C ASP A 38 -10.50 5.04 -3.82
N LEU A 39 -9.62 5.44 -4.75
CA LEU A 39 -8.52 6.36 -4.52
C LEU A 39 -9.02 7.81 -4.59
N ARG A 40 -9.44 8.37 -3.45
CA ARG A 40 -9.95 9.75 -3.37
C ARG A 40 -8.88 10.78 -3.02
N VAL A 41 -7.81 10.35 -2.36
CA VAL A 41 -6.75 11.22 -1.85
C VAL A 41 -5.42 10.77 -2.42
N LEU A 42 -4.80 11.64 -3.22
CA LEU A 42 -3.51 11.38 -3.86
C LEU A 42 -2.32 11.75 -2.96
N ASP A 43 -2.53 12.56 -1.93
CA ASP A 43 -1.49 12.88 -0.95
C ASP A 43 -1.34 11.75 0.06
N PRO A 44 -0.23 10.96 0.01
CA PRO A 44 -0.06 9.79 0.86
C PRO A 44 0.22 10.13 2.34
N ILE A 45 0.45 11.42 2.65
CA ILE A 45 0.67 11.90 4.02
C ILE A 45 -0.61 12.52 4.62
N TRP A 46 -1.64 12.73 3.80
CA TRP A 46 -2.89 13.33 4.24
C TRP A 46 -3.79 12.39 5.05
N THR A 47 -3.85 11.13 4.67
CA THR A 47 -4.78 10.14 5.21
C THR A 47 -4.09 8.83 5.56
N THR A 48 -4.66 8.09 6.51
CA THR A 48 -4.21 6.74 6.89
C THR A 48 -4.84 5.64 6.01
N ALA A 49 -5.59 5.99 4.97
CA ALA A 49 -6.24 5.04 4.06
C ALA A 49 -5.19 4.21 3.30
N TYR A 50 -5.36 2.89 3.30
CA TYR A 50 -4.42 1.98 2.64
C TYR A 50 -4.31 2.20 1.14
N VAL A 51 -5.38 2.57 0.46
CA VAL A 51 -5.36 2.88 -0.98
C VAL A 51 -4.45 4.08 -1.27
N SER A 52 -4.50 5.15 -0.46
CA SER A 52 -3.59 6.31 -0.61
C SER A 52 -2.14 5.96 -0.26
N ARG A 53 -1.91 5.10 0.76
CA ARG A 53 -0.59 4.54 1.05
C ARG A 53 -0.05 3.71 -0.12
N ASN A 54 -0.87 2.83 -0.69
CA ASN A 54 -0.49 2.00 -1.82
C ASN A 54 -0.20 2.85 -3.07
N HIS A 55 -1.01 3.89 -3.32
CA HIS A 55 -0.70 4.92 -4.32
C HIS A 55 0.67 5.56 -4.04
N GLY A 56 0.95 5.89 -2.79
CA GLY A 56 2.27 6.40 -2.37
C GLY A 56 3.41 5.48 -2.76
N TYR A 57 3.29 4.17 -2.56
CA TYR A 57 4.32 3.19 -2.97
C TYR A 57 4.46 3.01 -4.48
N MET A 58 3.42 3.29 -5.27
CA MET A 58 3.53 3.32 -6.72
C MET A 58 4.35 4.53 -7.19
N VAL A 59 4.08 5.70 -6.61
CA VAL A 59 4.53 7.01 -7.13
C VAL A 59 5.79 7.52 -6.43
N PHE A 60 5.98 7.22 -5.15
CA PHE A 60 7.10 7.72 -4.35
C PHE A 60 8.00 6.58 -3.85
N ASP A 61 9.22 6.91 -3.47
CA ASP A 61 10.12 5.99 -2.77
C ASP A 61 10.43 6.49 -1.36
N THR A 62 11.11 5.68 -0.57
CA THR A 62 11.42 5.90 0.86
C THR A 62 12.92 5.84 1.11
N LEU A 63 13.38 6.48 2.18
CA LEU A 63 14.81 6.44 2.58
C LEU A 63 15.23 5.05 3.05
N PHE A 64 14.38 4.42 3.85
CA PHE A 64 14.51 3.07 4.37
C PHE A 64 13.21 2.30 4.13
N ALA A 65 13.29 0.98 4.18
CA ALA A 65 12.13 0.10 4.13
C ALA A 65 12.36 -1.11 5.05
N LEU A 66 11.28 -1.76 5.51
CA LEU A 66 11.40 -2.98 6.33
C LEU A 66 11.58 -4.21 5.46
N ASN A 67 12.44 -5.12 5.90
CA ASN A 67 12.53 -6.47 5.34
C ASN A 67 11.49 -7.43 5.99
N SER A 68 11.43 -8.68 5.54
CA SER A 68 10.53 -9.72 6.07
C SER A 68 10.73 -10.04 7.55
N LYS A 69 11.84 -9.61 8.14
CA LYS A 69 12.15 -9.72 9.58
C LYS A 69 11.81 -8.44 10.36
N PHE A 70 11.14 -7.47 9.73
CA PHE A 70 10.82 -6.16 10.29
C PHE A 70 12.05 -5.34 10.71
N GLN A 71 13.15 -5.49 10.00
CA GLN A 71 14.37 -4.74 10.23
C GLN A 71 14.50 -3.63 9.19
N PRO A 72 14.84 -2.38 9.59
CA PRO A 72 15.11 -1.30 8.67
C PRO A 72 16.27 -1.65 7.73
N GLN A 73 16.03 -1.50 6.42
CA GLN A 73 17.03 -1.64 5.37
C GLN A 73 17.10 -0.34 4.57
N PRO A 74 18.29 0.11 4.16
CA PRO A 74 18.41 1.26 3.26
C PRO A 74 17.63 1.04 1.97
N GLN A 75 16.95 2.08 1.46
CA GLN A 75 16.22 2.06 0.19
C GLN A 75 16.76 3.13 -0.78
N MET A 76 16.43 4.42 -0.60
CA MET A 76 17.08 5.51 -1.33
C MET A 76 18.45 5.85 -0.74
N VAL A 77 18.68 5.58 0.53
CA VAL A 77 19.97 5.72 1.17
C VAL A 77 20.94 4.68 0.64
N GLY A 78 22.13 5.11 0.21
CA GLY A 78 23.22 4.24 -0.20
C GLY A 78 24.12 3.87 0.98
N ASP A 79 24.53 4.87 1.75
CA ASP A 79 25.36 4.71 2.93
C ASP A 79 24.89 5.63 4.06
N TYR A 80 25.16 5.25 5.29
CA TYR A 80 24.86 6.09 6.46
C TYR A 80 25.79 5.80 7.61
N SER A 81 26.00 6.81 8.47
CA SER A 81 26.76 6.68 9.72
C SER A 81 26.00 7.24 10.90
N ILE A 82 26.24 6.63 12.06
CA ILE A 82 25.68 7.04 13.34
C ILE A 82 26.85 7.32 14.29
N SER A 83 26.86 8.50 14.93
CA SER A 83 27.87 8.84 15.92
C SER A 83 27.80 7.89 17.14
N PRO A 84 28.90 7.69 17.89
CA PRO A 84 28.93 6.78 19.05
C PRO A 84 27.89 7.12 20.13
N ASP A 85 27.61 8.41 20.32
CA ASP A 85 26.58 8.93 21.22
C ASP A 85 25.15 8.83 20.70
N LYS A 86 24.98 8.36 19.43
CA LYS A 86 23.70 8.25 18.73
C LYS A 86 22.94 9.58 18.58
N LEU A 87 23.65 10.68 18.53
CA LEU A 87 23.06 12.01 18.36
C LEU A 87 23.16 12.52 16.92
N VAL A 88 24.10 12.03 16.12
CA VAL A 88 24.30 12.51 14.74
C VAL A 88 24.15 11.35 13.76
N TYR A 89 23.20 11.49 12.86
CA TYR A 89 22.95 10.56 11.76
C TYR A 89 23.25 11.25 10.44
N ARG A 90 24.20 10.72 9.66
CA ARG A 90 24.54 11.22 8.31
C ARG A 90 24.11 10.20 7.29
N PHE A 91 23.43 10.67 6.26
CA PHE A 91 22.89 9.85 5.18
C PHE A 91 23.41 10.32 3.84
N ALA A 92 23.88 9.39 3.01
CA ALA A 92 24.22 9.60 1.62
C ALA A 92 23.23 8.85 0.72
N LEU A 93 22.65 9.53 -0.27
CA LEU A 93 21.73 8.94 -1.22
C LEU A 93 22.49 8.09 -2.26
N ARG A 94 21.84 7.05 -2.77
CA ARG A 94 22.37 6.28 -3.90
C ARG A 94 22.52 7.19 -5.14
N PRO A 95 23.50 6.95 -6.02
CA PRO A 95 23.63 7.68 -7.26
C PRO A 95 22.45 7.39 -8.21
N GLY A 96 22.16 8.35 -9.07
CA GLY A 96 21.19 8.22 -10.16
C GLY A 96 19.72 8.36 -9.77
N LEU A 97 19.38 8.67 -8.51
CA LEU A 97 18.01 8.90 -8.08
C LEU A 97 17.44 10.16 -8.71
N LYS A 98 16.28 10.02 -9.37
CA LYS A 98 15.55 11.12 -10.02
C LYS A 98 14.08 11.09 -9.67
N PHE A 99 13.49 12.27 -9.70
CA PHE A 99 12.04 12.41 -9.73
C PHE A 99 11.48 12.15 -11.14
N HIS A 100 10.17 11.98 -11.25
CA HIS A 100 9.46 11.70 -12.50
C HIS A 100 9.62 12.81 -13.56
N ASP A 101 9.93 14.04 -13.15
CA ASP A 101 10.24 15.18 -14.01
C ASP A 101 11.72 15.26 -14.42
N GLY A 102 12.52 14.25 -14.07
CA GLY A 102 13.94 14.15 -14.41
C GLY A 102 14.89 14.89 -13.46
N GLN A 103 14.39 15.69 -12.52
CA GLN A 103 15.23 16.38 -11.54
C GLN A 103 15.88 15.37 -10.58
N PRO A 104 17.13 15.60 -10.18
CA PRO A 104 17.79 14.73 -9.20
C PRO A 104 17.11 14.83 -7.83
N VAL A 105 17.08 13.72 -7.08
CA VAL A 105 16.70 13.74 -5.67
C VAL A 105 17.87 14.25 -4.84
N ARG A 106 17.60 15.26 -4.01
CA ARG A 106 18.63 15.92 -3.20
C ARG A 106 18.35 15.76 -1.70
N GLY A 107 19.38 16.03 -0.88
CA GLY A 107 19.24 16.06 0.58
C GLY A 107 18.18 17.06 1.08
N ALA A 108 18.02 18.19 0.38
CA ALA A 108 16.98 19.18 0.69
C ALA A 108 15.56 18.60 0.51
N ASP A 109 15.33 17.78 -0.52
CA ASP A 109 14.05 17.12 -0.77
C ASP A 109 13.73 16.13 0.37
N CYS A 110 14.75 15.39 0.84
CA CYS A 110 14.62 14.47 1.97
C CYS A 110 14.25 15.21 3.26
N VAL A 111 14.96 16.29 3.58
CA VAL A 111 14.70 17.10 4.79
C VAL A 111 13.29 17.69 4.75
N ALA A 112 12.89 18.27 3.63
CA ALA A 112 11.55 18.85 3.49
C ALA A 112 10.44 17.79 3.61
N SER A 113 10.62 16.62 2.98
CA SER A 113 9.68 15.50 3.05
C SER A 113 9.54 14.96 4.48
N LEU A 114 10.67 14.78 5.19
CA LEU A 114 10.64 14.34 6.57
C LEU A 114 9.96 15.36 7.50
N ARG A 115 10.18 16.67 7.31
CA ARG A 115 9.48 17.70 8.08
C ARG A 115 7.97 17.64 7.87
N ARG A 116 7.51 17.48 6.62
CA ARG A 116 6.09 17.33 6.30
C ARG A 116 5.50 16.07 6.95
N TRP A 117 6.18 14.92 6.84
CA TRP A 117 5.75 13.68 7.46
C TRP A 117 5.69 13.80 8.99
N MET A 118 6.73 14.36 9.63
CA MET A 118 6.79 14.54 11.08
C MET A 118 5.67 15.43 11.63
N ALA A 119 5.18 16.38 10.85
CA ALA A 119 4.07 17.23 11.28
C ALA A 119 2.72 16.45 11.38
N ARG A 120 2.61 15.32 10.70
CA ARG A 120 1.35 14.56 10.55
C ARG A 120 1.36 13.21 11.26
N ASP A 121 2.50 12.55 11.36
CA ASP A 121 2.65 11.19 11.90
C ASP A 121 3.01 11.22 13.39
N GLY A 122 2.34 10.39 14.22
CA GLY A 122 2.57 10.38 15.67
C GLY A 122 4.00 9.98 16.06
N LEU A 123 4.64 9.00 15.37
CA LEU A 123 6.04 8.67 15.60
C LEU A 123 6.95 9.78 15.07
N GLY A 124 6.57 10.37 13.94
CA GLY A 124 7.26 11.53 13.37
C GLY A 124 7.23 12.74 14.31
N GLN A 125 6.12 13.03 14.98
CA GLN A 125 6.02 14.09 16.00
C GLN A 125 6.93 13.80 17.20
N ALA A 126 6.97 12.55 17.69
CA ALA A 126 7.84 12.15 18.77
C ALA A 126 9.34 12.32 18.39
N LEU A 127 9.70 11.91 17.15
CA LEU A 127 11.05 12.15 16.62
C LEU A 127 11.36 13.65 16.51
N SER A 128 10.43 14.43 15.97
CA SER A 128 10.59 15.90 15.80
C SER A 128 10.91 16.61 17.10
N ALA A 129 10.36 16.19 18.23
CA ALA A 129 10.64 16.76 19.54
C ALA A 129 12.10 16.58 19.97
N THR A 130 12.75 15.50 19.54
CA THR A 130 14.16 15.19 19.87
C THR A 130 15.15 15.81 18.87
N ILE A 131 14.70 16.31 17.74
CA ILE A 131 15.58 16.89 16.72
C ILE A 131 16.11 18.24 17.21
N ASP A 132 17.44 18.41 17.12
CA ASP A 132 18.14 19.68 17.24
C ASP A 132 18.18 20.36 15.86
N GLU A 133 18.66 19.66 14.85
CA GLU A 133 18.81 20.19 13.51
C GLU A 133 18.65 19.11 12.43
N MET A 134 18.05 19.49 11.28
CA MET A 134 18.10 18.71 10.04
C MET A 134 18.59 19.60 8.91
N THR A 135 19.66 19.18 8.24
CA THR A 135 20.29 19.93 7.15
C THR A 135 20.51 19.05 5.93
N GLY A 136 20.23 19.59 4.74
CA GLY A 136 20.73 19.02 3.48
C GLY A 136 22.20 19.35 3.35
N GLY A 137 23.06 18.34 3.38
CA GLY A 137 24.51 18.46 3.29
C GLY A 137 25.03 18.31 1.88
N GLY A 138 24.76 19.25 0.98
CA GLY A 138 25.08 19.12 -0.44
C GLY A 138 23.96 18.39 -1.21
N ASP A 139 24.24 18.07 -2.50
CA ASP A 139 23.18 17.59 -3.42
C ASP A 139 22.67 16.19 -3.06
N ALA A 140 23.51 15.27 -2.61
CA ALA A 140 23.14 13.87 -2.40
C ALA A 140 23.27 13.41 -0.94
N SER A 141 23.21 14.32 0.04
CA SER A 141 23.35 13.96 1.44
C SER A 141 22.51 14.85 2.36
N PHE A 142 22.22 14.33 3.56
CA PHE A 142 21.57 15.11 4.63
C PHE A 142 21.99 14.58 5.99
N THR A 143 21.80 15.40 7.02
CA THR A 143 22.16 15.08 8.40
C THR A 143 20.96 15.34 9.31
N ILE A 144 20.75 14.45 10.26
CA ILE A 144 19.82 14.62 11.39
C ILE A 144 20.67 14.66 12.65
N ARG A 145 20.59 15.77 13.42
CA ARG A 145 21.15 15.89 14.73
C ARG A 145 20.05 15.92 15.78
N LEU A 146 20.23 15.14 16.83
CA LEU A 146 19.30 14.98 17.94
C LEU A 146 19.83 15.67 19.19
N LYS A 147 18.93 16.15 20.05
CA LYS A 147 19.22 16.64 21.42
C LYS A 147 19.45 15.49 22.39
N GLU A 148 18.76 14.37 22.14
CA GLU A 148 18.83 13.14 22.92
C GLU A 148 18.65 11.92 22.00
N PRO A 149 19.18 10.74 22.35
CA PRO A 149 19.06 9.55 21.53
C PRO A 149 17.59 9.14 21.32
N PHE A 150 17.22 8.87 20.06
CA PHE A 150 15.90 8.34 19.68
C PHE A 150 16.06 6.94 19.09
N PRO A 151 15.81 5.87 19.88
CA PRO A 151 16.10 4.49 19.46
C PRO A 151 15.33 4.00 18.24
N LEU A 152 14.20 4.64 17.92
CA LEU A 152 13.31 4.26 16.82
C LEU A 152 13.49 5.12 15.56
N LEU A 153 14.61 5.82 15.39
CA LEU A 153 14.81 6.71 14.25
C LEU A 153 14.78 5.93 12.93
N LEU A 154 15.56 4.87 12.80
CA LEU A 154 15.61 4.09 11.56
C LEU A 154 14.30 3.32 11.31
N GLU A 155 13.67 2.81 12.37
CA GLU A 155 12.32 2.20 12.30
C GLU A 155 11.27 3.22 11.83
N GLY A 156 11.36 4.46 12.27
CA GLY A 156 10.50 5.56 11.83
C GLY A 156 10.70 5.87 10.34
N LEU A 157 11.96 5.93 9.88
CA LEU A 157 12.28 6.15 8.47
C LEU A 157 11.92 4.97 7.57
N ALA A 158 11.84 3.76 8.12
CA ALA A 158 11.46 2.53 7.42
C ALA A 158 9.98 2.17 7.57
N LYS A 159 9.19 3.00 8.22
CA LYS A 159 7.78 2.74 8.53
C LYS A 159 6.97 2.45 7.27
N VAL A 160 6.26 1.31 7.26
CA VAL A 160 5.51 0.84 6.08
C VAL A 160 4.02 1.14 6.13
N SER A 161 3.52 1.60 7.26
CA SER A 161 2.10 1.92 7.45
C SER A 161 1.93 3.10 8.39
N SER A 162 0.94 3.72 8.29
CA SER A 162 0.27 4.97 8.23
C SER A 162 0.92 6.01 9.15
N LEU A 163 1.49 7.04 8.76
CA LEU A 163 1.84 7.58 7.46
C LEU A 163 3.27 7.18 7.11
N VAL A 164 3.54 6.87 5.85
CA VAL A 164 4.87 6.46 5.39
C VAL A 164 5.71 7.71 5.05
N PRO A 165 6.98 7.80 5.43
CA PRO A 165 7.85 8.95 5.12
C PRO A 165 8.32 8.91 3.64
N PHE A 166 7.40 9.09 2.71
CA PHE A 166 7.70 9.18 1.29
C PHE A 166 8.51 10.42 0.95
N ILE A 167 9.45 10.26 0.01
CA ILE A 167 10.29 11.36 -0.47
C ILE A 167 9.68 11.96 -1.73
N MET A 168 9.43 13.26 -1.67
CA MET A 168 8.86 14.07 -2.75
C MET A 168 9.72 15.30 -3.03
N PRO A 169 9.58 15.95 -4.19
CA PRO A 169 10.28 17.20 -4.47
C PRO A 169 10.07 18.24 -3.37
N GLU A 170 11.10 18.98 -3.02
CA GLU A 170 11.06 20.01 -1.98
C GLU A 170 9.91 21.00 -2.18
N ARG A 171 9.61 21.40 -3.45
CA ARG A 171 8.49 22.28 -3.78
C ARG A 171 7.12 21.73 -3.32
N MET A 172 6.95 20.40 -3.40
CA MET A 172 5.74 19.72 -2.93
C MET A 172 5.77 19.54 -1.41
N ALA A 173 6.91 19.11 -0.90
CA ALA A 173 7.09 18.86 0.53
C ALA A 173 6.93 20.11 1.41
N LYS A 174 7.19 21.31 0.85
CA LYS A 174 6.96 22.61 1.50
C LYS A 174 5.49 23.06 1.53
N THR A 175 4.58 22.37 0.83
CA THR A 175 3.13 22.61 1.03
C THR A 175 2.80 22.43 2.50
N ASP A 176 1.96 23.29 3.04
CA ASP A 176 1.49 23.19 4.43
C ASP A 176 1.06 21.75 4.73
N PRO A 177 1.58 21.10 5.80
CA PRO A 177 1.22 19.72 6.13
C PRO A 177 -0.28 19.48 6.34
N PHE A 178 -1.05 20.54 6.58
CA PHE A 178 -2.52 20.53 6.72
C PHE A 178 -3.25 20.95 5.44
N GLN A 179 -2.54 20.96 4.30
CA GLN A 179 -3.08 21.09 2.95
C GLN A 179 -2.59 19.93 2.08
N GLN A 180 -3.49 19.41 1.24
CA GLN A 180 -3.13 18.34 0.33
C GLN A 180 -2.24 18.86 -0.80
N ILE A 181 -1.23 18.05 -1.18
CA ILE A 181 -0.49 18.27 -2.42
C ILE A 181 -1.40 18.02 -3.63
N THR A 182 -1.21 18.77 -4.69
CA THR A 182 -1.96 18.64 -5.95
C THR A 182 -1.13 18.02 -7.06
N ASP A 183 0.21 18.06 -6.94
CA ASP A 183 1.15 17.44 -7.87
C ASP A 183 1.36 15.95 -7.50
N THR A 184 1.67 15.13 -8.50
CA THR A 184 1.91 13.69 -8.38
C THR A 184 3.29 13.28 -8.88
N VAL A 185 4.22 14.24 -9.01
CA VAL A 185 5.62 13.97 -9.33
C VAL A 185 6.30 13.31 -8.15
N GLY A 186 6.63 12.05 -8.29
CA GLY A 186 7.31 11.25 -7.26
C GLY A 186 8.67 10.76 -7.71
N SER A 187 9.25 9.85 -6.92
CA SER A 187 10.56 9.22 -7.13
C SER A 187 10.45 7.71 -7.28
N GLY A 188 9.24 7.17 -7.36
CA GLY A 188 8.94 5.74 -7.34
C GLY A 188 9.00 5.05 -8.70
N PRO A 189 8.74 3.72 -8.70
CA PRO A 189 8.87 2.88 -9.89
C PRO A 189 7.78 3.10 -10.94
N PHE A 190 6.68 3.78 -10.60
CA PHE A 190 5.59 4.09 -11.52
C PHE A 190 5.25 5.57 -11.48
N LYS A 191 4.81 6.10 -12.63
CA LYS A 191 4.27 7.46 -12.80
C LYS A 191 2.75 7.40 -12.83
N PHE A 192 2.08 8.25 -12.08
CA PHE A 192 0.63 8.39 -12.11
C PHE A 192 0.19 9.15 -13.36
N VAL A 193 -0.82 8.63 -14.08
CA VAL A 193 -1.36 9.24 -15.31
C VAL A 193 -2.62 10.01 -14.93
N ARG A 194 -2.45 11.32 -14.71
CA ARG A 194 -3.54 12.18 -14.24
C ARG A 194 -4.67 12.32 -15.27
N GLU A 195 -4.32 12.32 -16.53
CA GLU A 195 -5.28 12.47 -17.65
C GLU A 195 -6.23 11.29 -17.78
N GLU A 196 -5.86 10.14 -17.22
CA GLU A 196 -6.67 8.93 -17.19
C GLU A 196 -7.25 8.62 -15.80
N PHE A 197 -7.10 9.54 -14.86
CA PHE A 197 -7.66 9.37 -13.51
C PHE A 197 -9.13 9.77 -13.49
N GLU A 198 -9.97 8.81 -13.17
CA GLU A 198 -11.41 8.95 -13.00
C GLU A 198 -11.78 8.59 -11.55
N PRO A 199 -11.95 9.59 -10.64
CA PRO A 199 -12.33 9.32 -9.26
C PRO A 199 -13.58 8.47 -9.15
N GLY A 200 -13.54 7.43 -8.30
CA GLY A 200 -14.62 6.47 -8.15
C GLY A 200 -14.64 5.36 -9.22
N HIS A 201 -13.77 5.42 -10.21
CA HIS A 201 -13.77 4.46 -11.31
C HIS A 201 -12.38 3.87 -11.59
N LYS A 202 -11.40 4.70 -11.92
CA LYS A 202 -10.11 4.22 -12.40
C LYS A 202 -8.93 5.11 -12.01
N ALA A 203 -7.79 4.50 -11.64
CA ALA A 203 -6.49 5.16 -11.53
C ALA A 203 -5.45 4.40 -12.35
N VAL A 204 -4.60 5.12 -13.06
CA VAL A 204 -3.66 4.55 -14.03
C VAL A 204 -2.24 4.93 -13.69
N TYR A 205 -1.35 3.94 -13.83
CA TYR A 205 0.08 4.10 -13.60
C TYR A 205 0.85 3.51 -14.77
N VAL A 206 1.91 4.19 -15.18
CA VAL A 206 2.86 3.70 -16.20
C VAL A 206 4.24 3.56 -15.59
N ARG A 207 5.00 2.59 -16.07
CA ARG A 207 6.36 2.33 -15.59
C ARG A 207 7.24 3.59 -15.72
N ASN A 208 7.97 3.89 -14.66
CA ASN A 208 9.05 4.88 -14.72
C ASN A 208 10.31 4.21 -15.27
N ALA A 209 10.64 4.49 -16.54
CA ALA A 209 11.82 3.91 -17.19
C ALA A 209 13.15 4.40 -16.59
N ASP A 210 13.13 5.57 -15.94
CA ASP A 210 14.31 6.16 -15.31
C ASP A 210 14.50 5.74 -13.84
N TYR A 211 13.60 4.91 -13.31
CA TYR A 211 13.73 4.43 -11.93
C TYR A 211 14.92 3.49 -11.79
N VAL A 212 15.79 3.79 -10.83
CA VAL A 212 16.97 2.97 -10.52
C VAL A 212 16.65 2.08 -9.30
N PRO A 213 16.32 0.79 -9.51
CA PRO A 213 16.09 -0.13 -8.39
C PRO A 213 17.38 -0.42 -7.63
N ARG A 214 17.29 -0.92 -6.40
CA ARG A 214 18.43 -1.51 -5.71
C ARG A 214 18.86 -2.82 -6.37
N GLY A 215 20.14 -3.19 -6.22
CA GLY A 215 20.67 -4.45 -6.76
C GLY A 215 20.32 -5.67 -5.92
N GLU A 216 19.96 -5.49 -4.65
CA GLU A 216 19.60 -6.58 -3.75
C GLU A 216 18.25 -7.18 -4.12
N PRO A 217 18.03 -8.48 -3.91
CA PRO A 217 16.74 -9.11 -4.14
C PRO A 217 15.63 -8.43 -3.32
N PRO A 218 14.38 -8.40 -3.83
CA PRO A 218 13.24 -7.96 -3.04
C PRO A 218 13.08 -8.79 -1.77
N ASP A 219 12.90 -8.11 -0.64
CA ASP A 219 12.61 -8.74 0.66
C ASP A 219 11.54 -7.91 1.37
N TRP A 220 10.29 -8.34 1.22
CA TRP A 220 9.08 -7.66 1.63
C TRP A 220 8.98 -6.23 1.06
N ALA A 221 9.13 -5.17 1.88
CA ALA A 221 9.10 -3.77 1.41
C ALA A 221 10.47 -3.24 0.98
N SER A 222 11.56 -3.97 1.26
CA SER A 222 12.94 -3.58 0.98
C SER A 222 13.53 -4.27 -0.25
N GLY A 223 14.72 -3.86 -0.67
CA GLY A 223 15.44 -4.41 -1.80
C GLY A 223 15.02 -3.83 -3.16
N GLY A 224 15.30 -4.54 -4.23
CA GLY A 224 15.09 -4.08 -5.60
C GLY A 224 13.62 -4.04 -6.00
N LYS A 225 13.06 -2.85 -6.18
CA LYS A 225 11.71 -2.62 -6.70
C LYS A 225 11.73 -2.61 -8.23
N VAL A 226 11.79 -3.78 -8.85
CA VAL A 226 11.85 -3.91 -10.31
C VAL A 226 10.43 -3.95 -10.89
N ALA A 227 10.02 -2.88 -11.58
CA ALA A 227 8.75 -2.82 -12.29
C ALA A 227 8.79 -3.73 -13.52
N LYS A 228 8.09 -4.87 -13.47
CA LYS A 228 8.02 -5.85 -14.57
C LYS A 228 6.90 -5.55 -15.57
N LEU A 229 5.94 -4.72 -15.17
CA LEU A 229 4.78 -4.32 -15.96
C LEU A 229 5.02 -2.92 -16.55
N ASP A 230 4.46 -2.67 -17.71
CA ASP A 230 4.52 -1.34 -18.35
C ASP A 230 3.40 -0.43 -17.85
N ARG A 231 2.26 -1.04 -17.48
CA ARG A 231 1.05 -0.34 -17.07
C ARG A 231 0.32 -1.07 -15.95
N VAL A 232 -0.25 -0.33 -15.03
CA VAL A 232 -1.14 -0.84 -13.96
C VAL A 232 -2.41 0.02 -13.94
N GLU A 233 -3.55 -0.61 -14.00
CA GLU A 233 -4.85 0.03 -13.91
C GLU A 233 -5.54 -0.42 -12.62
N TRP A 234 -5.80 0.51 -11.73
CA TRP A 234 -6.62 0.28 -10.55
C TRP A 234 -8.07 0.55 -10.92
N ILE A 235 -8.92 -0.43 -10.72
CA ILE A 235 -10.32 -0.40 -11.12
C ILE A 235 -11.18 -0.50 -9.86
N VAL A 236 -12.21 0.33 -9.79
CA VAL A 236 -13.19 0.30 -8.70
C VAL A 236 -14.42 -0.46 -9.18
N VAL A 237 -14.72 -1.60 -8.55
CA VAL A 237 -15.96 -2.37 -8.79
C VAL A 237 -16.71 -2.44 -7.48
N ALA A 238 -17.87 -1.79 -7.42
CA ALA A 238 -18.63 -1.65 -6.18
C ALA A 238 -19.34 -2.96 -5.78
N GLU A 239 -19.80 -3.73 -6.77
CA GLU A 239 -20.56 -4.96 -6.53
C GLU A 239 -19.62 -6.18 -6.53
N PRO A 240 -19.51 -6.92 -5.39
CA PRO A 240 -18.57 -8.04 -5.28
C PRO A 240 -18.85 -9.19 -6.28
N SER A 241 -20.10 -9.45 -6.63
CA SER A 241 -20.45 -10.48 -7.60
C SER A 241 -19.96 -10.12 -9.01
N THR A 242 -20.04 -8.83 -9.38
CA THR A 242 -19.50 -8.32 -10.64
C THR A 242 -17.97 -8.42 -10.66
N ALA A 243 -17.30 -8.10 -9.54
CA ALA A 243 -15.84 -8.25 -9.42
C ALA A 243 -15.41 -9.73 -9.59
N ALA A 244 -16.16 -10.67 -8.99
CA ALA A 244 -15.89 -12.10 -9.12
C ALA A 244 -16.07 -12.59 -10.56
N ALA A 245 -17.14 -12.15 -11.26
CA ALA A 245 -17.38 -12.48 -12.66
C ALA A 245 -16.26 -11.93 -13.55
N ALA A 246 -15.92 -10.65 -13.42
CA ALA A 246 -14.86 -10.00 -14.20
C ALA A 246 -13.50 -10.71 -14.04
N LEU A 247 -13.18 -11.17 -12.82
CA LEU A 247 -11.96 -11.95 -12.58
C LEU A 247 -12.06 -13.35 -13.22
N GLY A 248 -13.23 -14.01 -13.11
CA GLY A 248 -13.47 -15.34 -13.70
C GLY A 248 -13.40 -15.33 -15.22
N ASP A 249 -13.86 -14.26 -15.85
CA ASP A 249 -13.87 -14.07 -17.30
C ASP A 249 -12.55 -13.50 -17.86
N GLY A 250 -11.57 -13.17 -16.99
CA GLY A 250 -10.28 -12.61 -17.39
C GLY A 250 -10.35 -11.15 -17.85
N GLU A 251 -11.42 -10.42 -17.53
CA GLU A 251 -11.52 -8.98 -17.79
C GLU A 251 -10.59 -8.18 -16.89
N VAL A 252 -10.29 -8.71 -15.69
CA VAL A 252 -9.31 -8.21 -14.74
C VAL A 252 -8.34 -9.31 -14.33
N ASP A 253 -7.15 -8.92 -13.87
CA ASP A 253 -6.04 -9.84 -13.61
C ASP A 253 -5.84 -10.10 -12.13
N TRP A 254 -6.27 -9.20 -11.25
CA TRP A 254 -6.11 -9.30 -9.80
C TRP A 254 -7.24 -8.59 -9.07
N TRP A 255 -7.71 -9.18 -7.98
CA TRP A 255 -8.67 -8.57 -7.06
C TRP A 255 -8.11 -8.58 -5.64
N GLU A 256 -8.01 -7.38 -5.02
CA GLU A 256 -7.58 -7.20 -3.64
C GLU A 256 -8.75 -7.49 -2.69
N ASN A 257 -8.54 -8.44 -1.80
CA ASN A 257 -9.40 -8.65 -0.64
C ASN A 257 -10.87 -9.00 -0.96
N PRO A 258 -11.15 -10.05 -1.76
CA PRO A 258 -12.49 -10.60 -1.89
C PRO A 258 -13.02 -11.08 -0.53
N SER A 259 -14.35 -11.13 -0.38
CA SER A 259 -14.95 -11.71 0.83
C SER A 259 -14.56 -13.19 1.00
N PRO A 260 -14.53 -13.73 2.22
CA PRO A 260 -14.18 -15.15 2.44
C PRO A 260 -15.05 -16.11 1.62
N ASP A 261 -16.34 -15.83 1.46
CA ASP A 261 -17.26 -16.67 0.67
C ASP A 261 -16.89 -16.65 -0.81
N LEU A 262 -16.63 -15.47 -1.38
CA LEU A 262 -16.20 -15.33 -2.77
C LEU A 262 -14.81 -15.90 -3.00
N SER A 263 -13.90 -15.76 -2.05
CA SER A 263 -12.57 -16.39 -2.12
C SER A 263 -12.67 -17.90 -2.27
N ARG A 264 -13.61 -18.55 -1.56
CA ARG A 264 -13.85 -20.00 -1.68
C ARG A 264 -14.42 -20.37 -3.04
N VAL A 265 -15.34 -19.57 -3.57
CA VAL A 265 -15.91 -19.79 -4.92
C VAL A 265 -14.83 -19.62 -5.99
N LEU A 266 -14.03 -18.56 -5.90
CA LEU A 266 -12.94 -18.28 -6.83
C LEU A 266 -11.83 -19.35 -6.78
N ALA A 267 -11.53 -19.88 -5.62
CA ALA A 267 -10.54 -20.96 -5.45
C ALA A 267 -10.94 -22.28 -6.13
N ALA A 268 -12.21 -22.45 -6.49
CA ALA A 268 -12.69 -23.61 -7.26
C ALA A 268 -12.39 -23.48 -8.76
N ASN A 269 -12.07 -22.29 -9.25
CA ASN A 269 -11.65 -22.06 -10.64
C ASN A 269 -10.15 -22.37 -10.78
N ALA A 270 -9.79 -23.29 -11.68
CA ALA A 270 -8.41 -23.72 -11.91
C ALA A 270 -7.49 -22.61 -12.43
N ASP A 271 -8.05 -21.58 -13.06
CA ASP A 271 -7.31 -20.45 -13.62
C ASP A 271 -7.08 -19.33 -12.61
N ILE A 272 -7.64 -19.45 -11.39
CA ILE A 272 -7.52 -18.44 -10.32
C ILE A 272 -6.69 -18.99 -9.16
N THR A 273 -5.69 -18.25 -8.75
CA THR A 273 -4.90 -18.53 -7.53
C THR A 273 -5.28 -17.57 -6.41
N VAL A 274 -5.79 -18.10 -5.30
CA VAL A 274 -6.04 -17.33 -4.08
C VAL A 274 -4.80 -17.40 -3.20
N VAL A 275 -4.25 -16.25 -2.84
CA VAL A 275 -3.04 -16.16 -2.01
C VAL A 275 -3.27 -15.26 -0.79
N ASP A 276 -2.71 -15.65 0.33
CA ASP A 276 -2.61 -14.79 1.51
C ASP A 276 -1.31 -13.98 1.41
N THR A 277 -1.44 -12.68 1.18
CA THR A 277 -0.31 -11.78 1.00
C THR A 277 0.22 -11.20 2.32
N ASP A 278 -0.56 -11.27 3.40
CA ASP A 278 -0.16 -10.81 4.74
C ASP A 278 -0.36 -11.89 5.79
N PRO A 279 0.68 -12.68 6.09
CA PRO A 279 0.61 -13.77 7.08
C PRO A 279 0.36 -13.27 8.52
N LEU A 280 0.47 -11.97 8.78
CA LEU A 280 0.13 -11.37 10.06
C LEU A 280 -1.37 -11.07 10.17
N GLY A 281 -2.04 -10.95 9.04
CA GLY A 281 -3.47 -10.69 8.94
C GLY A 281 -3.88 -9.29 9.39
N SER A 282 -5.18 -9.11 9.49
CA SER A 282 -5.80 -7.87 9.98
C SER A 282 -6.32 -8.06 11.39
N MET A 283 -6.21 -7.03 12.22
CA MET A 283 -6.75 -7.02 13.57
C MET A 283 -8.01 -6.14 13.64
N GLY A 284 -9.13 -6.74 14.06
CA GLY A 284 -10.33 -6.00 14.42
C GLY A 284 -10.16 -5.26 15.75
N LEU A 285 -10.53 -3.97 15.77
CA LEU A 285 -10.45 -3.15 16.98
C LEU A 285 -11.83 -2.55 17.30
N LEU A 286 -12.28 -2.71 18.54
CA LEU A 286 -13.39 -1.97 19.08
C LEU A 286 -12.86 -0.79 19.91
N ARG A 287 -13.05 0.43 19.39
CA ARG A 287 -12.62 1.67 20.05
C ARG A 287 -13.79 2.36 20.72
N PHE A 288 -13.73 2.48 22.05
CA PHE A 288 -14.72 3.25 22.79
C PHE A 288 -14.42 4.76 22.73
N ASN A 289 -15.48 5.58 22.62
CA ASN A 289 -15.34 7.02 22.85
C ASN A 289 -15.34 7.30 24.35
N HIS A 290 -14.18 7.51 24.94
CA HIS A 290 -14.02 7.73 26.37
C HIS A 290 -14.50 9.12 26.84
N GLN A 291 -14.88 10.01 25.96
CA GLN A 291 -15.32 11.37 26.28
C GLN A 291 -16.84 11.50 26.37
N GLN A 292 -17.58 10.43 26.08
CA GLN A 292 -19.03 10.43 26.05
C GLN A 292 -19.63 9.23 26.77
N PRO A 293 -20.79 9.40 27.47
CA PRO A 293 -21.55 8.30 28.03
C PRO A 293 -21.97 7.31 26.92
N PRO A 294 -22.06 6.02 27.24
CA PRO A 294 -21.76 5.40 28.54
C PRO A 294 -20.28 5.03 28.72
N PHE A 295 -19.42 5.30 27.74
CA PHE A 295 -18.04 4.80 27.71
C PHE A 295 -17.00 5.75 28.34
N ASP A 296 -17.40 6.89 28.86
CA ASP A 296 -16.63 7.68 29.83
C ASP A 296 -16.46 6.92 31.16
N ASN A 297 -17.41 6.03 31.53
CA ASN A 297 -17.36 5.17 32.71
C ASN A 297 -16.48 3.93 32.44
N VAL A 298 -15.44 3.74 33.28
CA VAL A 298 -14.53 2.61 33.19
C VAL A 298 -15.24 1.25 33.39
N ASN A 299 -16.23 1.19 34.27
CA ASN A 299 -16.97 -0.06 34.54
C ASN A 299 -17.77 -0.50 33.31
N MET A 300 -18.34 0.42 32.56
CA MET A 300 -19.04 0.08 31.33
C MET A 300 -18.06 -0.50 30.28
N ARG A 301 -16.87 0.07 30.13
CA ARG A 301 -15.84 -0.49 29.24
C ARG A 301 -15.39 -1.88 29.65
N GLN A 302 -15.23 -2.10 30.99
CA GLN A 302 -14.86 -3.42 31.53
C GLN A 302 -16.01 -4.44 31.37
N ALA A 303 -17.26 -4.03 31.53
CA ALA A 303 -18.41 -4.89 31.29
C ALA A 303 -18.47 -5.36 29.83
N VAL A 304 -18.26 -4.47 28.86
CA VAL A 304 -18.20 -4.86 27.42
C VAL A 304 -17.06 -5.82 27.17
N LEU A 305 -15.86 -5.57 27.74
CA LEU A 305 -14.72 -6.49 27.59
C LEU A 305 -15.00 -7.89 28.17
N ALA A 306 -15.83 -7.99 29.22
CA ALA A 306 -16.18 -9.26 29.85
C ALA A 306 -17.15 -10.10 29.00
N VAL A 307 -17.97 -9.47 28.14
CA VAL A 307 -18.99 -10.17 27.33
C VAL A 307 -18.57 -10.41 25.90
N ILE A 308 -17.48 -9.77 25.41
CA ILE A 308 -16.99 -9.98 24.06
C ILE A 308 -16.29 -11.33 23.95
N ASP A 309 -16.81 -12.22 23.10
CA ASP A 309 -16.09 -13.39 22.62
C ASP A 309 -15.51 -13.14 21.21
N GLN A 310 -14.18 -13.11 21.12
CA GLN A 310 -13.47 -12.94 19.85
C GLN A 310 -13.80 -14.05 18.85
N ALA A 311 -14.08 -15.28 19.31
CA ALA A 311 -14.37 -16.39 18.42
C ALA A 311 -15.70 -16.20 17.70
N GLU A 312 -16.73 -15.71 18.38
CA GLU A 312 -18.03 -15.40 17.78
C GLU A 312 -17.91 -14.32 16.71
N TYR A 313 -17.21 -13.22 17.03
CA TYR A 313 -16.97 -12.14 16.06
C TYR A 313 -16.15 -12.62 14.85
N GLN A 314 -15.08 -13.38 15.08
CA GLN A 314 -14.23 -13.85 14.00
C GLN A 314 -14.93 -14.90 13.14
N THR A 315 -15.72 -15.78 13.72
CA THR A 315 -16.54 -16.74 12.98
C THR A 315 -17.56 -16.00 12.10
N ALA A 316 -18.17 -14.93 12.59
CA ALA A 316 -19.11 -14.13 11.80
C ALA A 316 -18.41 -13.38 10.64
N LEU A 317 -17.16 -12.95 10.80
CA LEU A 317 -16.41 -12.17 9.81
C LEU A 317 -15.69 -13.06 8.77
N ALA A 318 -15.00 -14.10 9.24
CA ALA A 318 -14.13 -14.94 8.41
C ALA A 318 -14.70 -16.33 8.12
N GLY A 319 -15.69 -16.78 8.90
CA GLY A 319 -16.35 -18.07 8.77
C GLY A 319 -15.53 -19.23 9.33
N ASP A 320 -14.50 -19.66 8.60
CA ASP A 320 -13.70 -20.83 8.95
C ASP A 320 -12.68 -20.53 10.08
N PRO A 321 -12.61 -21.33 11.16
CA PRO A 321 -11.63 -21.16 12.24
C PRO A 321 -10.16 -21.18 11.79
N LYS A 322 -9.83 -21.74 10.61
CA LYS A 322 -8.47 -21.70 10.06
C LYS A 322 -8.04 -20.31 9.58
N ASP A 323 -9.01 -19.46 9.22
CA ASP A 323 -8.79 -18.14 8.62
C ASP A 323 -8.64 -17.03 9.67
N TRP A 324 -8.75 -17.36 10.97
CA TRP A 324 -8.57 -16.39 12.03
C TRP A 324 -7.87 -16.98 13.27
N LYS A 325 -7.37 -16.10 14.12
CA LYS A 325 -6.72 -16.48 15.38
C LYS A 325 -7.18 -15.57 16.51
N ARG A 326 -7.47 -16.17 17.68
CA ARG A 326 -7.72 -15.40 18.89
C ARG A 326 -6.45 -14.67 19.31
N CYS A 327 -6.54 -13.37 19.55
CA CYS A 327 -5.42 -12.54 19.98
C CYS A 327 -5.71 -11.92 21.34
N ALA A 328 -4.96 -12.34 22.37
CA ALA A 328 -5.05 -11.78 23.72
C ALA A 328 -4.11 -10.59 23.96
N LEU A 329 -3.36 -10.17 22.93
CA LEU A 329 -2.38 -9.08 22.99
C LEU A 329 -2.87 -7.89 22.17
N SER A 330 -2.46 -6.69 22.57
CA SER A 330 -2.70 -5.47 21.81
C SER A 330 -1.90 -5.38 20.50
N LEU A 331 -1.01 -6.34 20.25
CA LEU A 331 -0.15 -6.42 19.07
C LEU A 331 -0.35 -7.78 18.39
N PRO A 332 -0.23 -7.84 17.05
CA PRO A 332 -0.30 -9.10 16.33
C PRO A 332 0.74 -10.09 16.85
N ALA A 333 0.43 -11.36 16.79
CA ALA A 333 1.30 -12.46 17.25
C ALA A 333 2.49 -12.69 16.32
N ALA A 334 3.26 -11.64 16.01
CA ALA A 334 4.51 -11.77 15.27
C ALA A 334 5.62 -12.36 16.16
N PRO A 335 6.54 -13.17 15.63
CA PRO A 335 7.62 -13.77 16.41
C PRO A 335 8.44 -12.76 17.23
N ARG A 336 8.58 -11.54 16.72
CA ARG A 336 9.33 -10.44 17.37
C ARG A 336 8.65 -9.93 18.66
N TRP A 337 7.32 -10.10 18.80
CA TRP A 337 6.52 -9.56 19.91
C TRP A 337 6.09 -10.61 20.92
N ARG A 338 6.40 -11.90 20.70
CA ARG A 338 6.03 -12.99 21.63
C ARG A 338 6.62 -12.85 23.03
N THR A 339 7.62 -12.00 23.21
CA THR A 339 8.26 -11.74 24.51
C THR A 339 7.58 -10.65 25.34
N MET A 340 6.66 -9.88 24.74
CA MET A 340 5.90 -8.87 25.48
C MET A 340 4.69 -9.54 26.16
N ARG A 341 4.86 -9.96 27.41
CA ARG A 341 3.74 -10.39 28.26
C ARG A 341 2.92 -9.17 28.66
N ALA A 342 1.60 -9.22 28.47
CA ALA A 342 0.71 -8.30 29.13
C ALA A 342 0.95 -8.37 30.66
N PRO A 343 0.99 -7.25 31.38
CA PRO A 343 1.07 -7.30 32.83
C PRO A 343 -0.11 -8.12 33.37
N ARG A 344 0.20 -9.14 34.17
CA ARG A 344 -0.82 -9.88 34.92
C ARG A 344 -1.50 -8.87 35.87
N ARG A 345 -2.78 -8.69 35.71
CA ARG A 345 -3.63 -8.09 36.77
C ARG A 345 -3.94 -9.10 37.83
#